data_6c367e623a4bd927ba920c1401ff76cd
#
_entry.id   6c367e623a4bd927ba920c1401ff76cd
#
_cell.length_a   1.000
_cell.length_b   1.000
_cell.length_c   1.000
_cell.angle_alpha   90.00
_cell.angle_beta   90.00
_cell.angle_gamma   90.00
#
_symmetry.space_group_name_H-M   'P 1'
#
loop_
_entity.id
_entity.type
_entity.pdbx_description
1 polymer ?
#
loop_
_entity_poly.entity_id
_entity_poly.type
_entity_poly.pdbx_seq_one_letter_code
_entity_poly.pdbx_strand_id
1 'polypeptide(L)'
;MNNKLKKVYLVGGAVRDSLLGHQSKDKDYVVVGETPATLIALGYQSVGSDFPVFLHPKTKEEYALARTERKNGKGYTGFTVDASTSVTLEEDLARRDLTINSMAMDDQDNIIDPFNGQADFKNKILRHTTAAFAEDPVRVLRIARFLARFGEQWSIHPDTQALMNKLKESGELANLVPERVWNETEKALSEKHPQLFFQALNGLGLFPEIEAMQGIPQPKNHHPEGDVYIHTMLVLKRAADLGFDIETRFAALTHDFGKAYCYQQYGNLLGHEQRGIKVINEFCERLKVPNKLKALAVLTSDNHTRCHTLFELTPKKVHKLIVEKMNAIVHPQRFLQFLQACLCDAQGRGEDFVNKDYPQFQLAQSLLNALKQLDRKAIVQQAISRGKSGPLIGAAMREAEINCLRNCLTELKNKELHHENK
;
A
#
# COMPACT_ATOMS: atom_id res chain seq x y z
N MET A 1 6.34 -24.33 45.21
CA MET A 1 7.22 -23.33 44.62
C MET A 1 6.38 -22.42 43.77
N ASN A 2 6.49 -21.09 43.93
CA ASN A 2 5.68 -20.14 43.17
C ASN A 2 6.10 -20.18 41.69
N ASN A 3 5.30 -20.89 40.89
CA ASN A 3 5.55 -21.08 39.43
C ASN A 3 5.12 -19.85 38.63
N LYS A 4 5.56 -18.63 39.00
CA LYS A 4 5.23 -17.41 38.30
C LYS A 4 6.51 -16.71 37.83
N LEU A 5 6.54 -16.27 36.58
CA LEU A 5 7.62 -15.41 36.04
C LEU A 5 7.71 -14.13 36.88
N LYS A 6 8.95 -13.70 37.22
CA LYS A 6 9.16 -12.60 38.18
C LYS A 6 9.28 -11.24 37.52
N LYS A 7 9.82 -11.17 36.32
CA LYS A 7 10.10 -9.91 35.60
C LYS A 7 9.52 -9.99 34.20
N VAL A 8 8.26 -9.61 34.09
CA VAL A 8 7.50 -9.62 32.83
C VAL A 8 7.02 -8.21 32.57
N TYR A 9 7.23 -7.73 31.38
CA TYR A 9 6.89 -6.37 30.97
C TYR A 9 6.12 -6.39 29.67
N LEU A 10 5.00 -5.67 29.60
CA LEU A 10 4.34 -5.34 28.35
C LEU A 10 5.24 -4.36 27.58
N VAL A 11 5.41 -4.52 26.24
CA VAL A 11 6.37 -3.73 25.48
C VAL A 11 5.83 -3.28 24.13
N GLY A 12 6.51 -2.31 23.52
CA GLY A 12 6.33 -1.92 22.12
C GLY A 12 5.00 -1.24 21.82
N GLY A 13 4.34 -1.72 20.77
CA GLY A 13 3.10 -1.10 20.26
C GLY A 13 1.98 -1.01 21.29
N ALA A 14 1.83 -2.02 22.14
CA ALA A 14 0.78 -2.05 23.16
C ALA A 14 0.94 -0.96 24.22
N VAL A 15 2.20 -0.68 24.65
CA VAL A 15 2.50 0.41 25.59
C VAL A 15 2.23 1.76 24.94
N ARG A 16 2.69 1.95 23.71
CA ARG A 16 2.42 3.18 22.95
C ARG A 16 0.91 3.42 22.76
N ASP A 17 0.15 2.39 22.38
CA ASP A 17 -1.28 2.50 22.11
C ASP A 17 -2.08 2.76 23.41
N SER A 18 -1.59 2.29 24.58
CA SER A 18 -2.17 2.64 25.87
C SER A 18 -2.06 4.13 26.19
N LEU A 19 -1.00 4.81 25.74
CA LEU A 19 -0.86 6.27 25.87
C LEU A 19 -1.90 7.05 25.06
N LEU A 20 -2.51 6.41 24.03
CA LEU A 20 -3.65 6.95 23.27
C LEU A 20 -5.01 6.63 23.91
N GLY A 21 -5.04 5.93 25.04
CA GLY A 21 -6.27 5.41 25.62
C GLY A 21 -6.88 4.24 24.83
N HIS A 22 -6.12 3.63 23.92
CA HIS A 22 -6.56 2.48 23.14
C HIS A 22 -6.04 1.19 23.75
N GLN A 23 -6.92 0.20 23.90
CA GLN A 23 -6.49 -1.16 24.22
C GLN A 23 -5.98 -1.84 22.95
N SER A 24 -4.69 -2.18 22.93
CA SER A 24 -4.12 -3.00 21.86
C SER A 24 -4.70 -4.42 21.92
N LYS A 25 -5.05 -4.97 20.76
CA LYS A 25 -5.47 -6.37 20.63
C LYS A 25 -4.28 -7.32 20.74
N ASP A 26 -3.13 -6.90 20.25
CA ASP A 26 -1.90 -7.68 20.23
C ASP A 26 -0.99 -7.16 21.36
N LYS A 27 -0.67 -8.03 22.30
CA LYS A 27 0.17 -7.73 23.45
C LYS A 27 1.43 -8.56 23.40
N ASP A 28 2.56 -7.88 23.33
CA ASP A 28 3.89 -8.48 23.36
C ASP A 28 4.51 -8.27 24.72
N TYR A 29 5.06 -9.36 25.29
CA TYR A 29 5.73 -9.31 26.59
C TYR A 29 7.20 -9.65 26.47
N VAL A 30 8.04 -8.95 27.26
CA VAL A 30 9.44 -9.29 27.47
C VAL A 30 9.61 -9.89 28.86
N VAL A 31 10.34 -11.00 28.90
CA VAL A 31 10.70 -11.71 30.14
C VAL A 31 12.19 -11.55 30.39
N VAL A 32 12.55 -11.01 31.55
CA VAL A 32 13.95 -10.73 31.93
C VAL A 32 14.44 -11.74 32.95
N GLY A 33 15.66 -12.25 32.75
CA GLY A 33 16.35 -13.11 33.73
C GLY A 33 15.89 -14.57 33.74
N GLU A 34 15.16 -15.00 32.72
CA GLU A 34 14.67 -16.38 32.60
C GLU A 34 15.31 -17.10 31.41
N THR A 35 15.09 -18.41 31.32
CA THR A 35 15.61 -19.26 30.24
C THR A 35 14.47 -19.86 29.42
N PRO A 36 14.72 -20.32 28.17
CA PRO A 36 13.74 -21.08 27.40
C PRO A 36 13.16 -22.27 28.16
N ALA A 37 14.03 -22.99 28.90
CA ALA A 37 13.62 -24.15 29.69
C ALA A 37 12.62 -23.80 30.81
N THR A 38 12.78 -22.61 31.44
CA THR A 38 11.84 -22.11 32.45
C THR A 38 10.45 -21.87 31.85
N LEU A 39 10.37 -21.21 30.69
CA LEU A 39 9.10 -20.93 30.04
C LEU A 39 8.40 -22.21 29.58
N ILE A 40 9.14 -23.16 28.99
CA ILE A 40 8.60 -24.46 28.59
C ILE A 40 8.07 -25.24 29.80
N ALA A 41 8.82 -25.25 30.92
CA ALA A 41 8.37 -25.90 32.16
C ALA A 41 7.10 -25.28 32.75
N LEU A 42 6.84 -23.99 32.47
CA LEU A 42 5.60 -23.27 32.83
C LEU A 42 4.46 -23.49 31.82
N GLY A 43 4.65 -24.30 30.77
CA GLY A 43 3.67 -24.65 29.77
C GLY A 43 3.54 -23.65 28.60
N TYR A 44 4.49 -22.73 28.45
CA TYR A 44 4.56 -21.88 27.26
C TYR A 44 5.01 -22.69 26.05
N GLN A 45 4.44 -22.41 24.89
CA GLN A 45 4.75 -23.09 23.64
C GLN A 45 5.76 -22.25 22.83
N SER A 46 6.97 -22.80 22.57
CA SER A 46 7.93 -22.15 21.70
C SER A 46 7.45 -22.12 20.27
N VAL A 47 7.56 -20.95 19.61
CA VAL A 47 7.26 -20.71 18.19
C VAL A 47 8.43 -19.93 17.55
N GLY A 48 8.71 -20.22 16.26
CA GLY A 48 9.83 -19.62 15.53
C GLY A 48 11.11 -20.43 15.63
N SER A 49 11.89 -20.41 14.53
CA SER A 49 13.15 -21.14 14.40
C SER A 49 14.36 -20.32 14.87
N ASP A 50 14.34 -19.03 14.60
CA ASP A 50 15.52 -18.16 14.76
C ASP A 50 15.52 -17.37 16.07
N PHE A 51 14.34 -17.09 16.62
CA PHE A 51 14.18 -16.34 17.87
C PHE A 51 13.15 -17.02 18.77
N PRO A 52 13.47 -17.34 20.02
CA PRO A 52 12.53 -17.98 20.91
C PRO A 52 11.44 -17.00 21.34
N VAL A 53 10.33 -17.04 20.65
CA VAL A 53 9.04 -16.45 21.04
C VAL A 53 8.19 -17.58 21.64
N PHE A 54 7.50 -17.31 22.71
CA PHE A 54 6.72 -18.28 23.46
C PHE A 54 5.27 -17.81 23.56
N LEU A 55 4.32 -18.67 23.21
CA LEU A 55 2.89 -18.39 23.38
C LEU A 55 2.44 -18.77 24.78
N HIS A 56 1.76 -17.87 25.46
CA HIS A 56 1.17 -18.12 26.76
C HIS A 56 0.15 -19.27 26.66
N PRO A 57 0.15 -20.24 27.59
CA PRO A 57 -0.64 -21.47 27.48
C PRO A 57 -2.14 -21.22 27.35
N LYS A 58 -2.68 -20.18 27.98
CA LYS A 58 -4.11 -19.85 27.99
C LYS A 58 -4.49 -18.72 27.02
N THR A 59 -3.79 -17.57 27.08
CA THR A 59 -4.16 -16.36 26.33
C THR A 59 -3.60 -16.32 24.91
N LYS A 60 -2.58 -17.14 24.62
CA LYS A 60 -1.82 -17.16 23.35
C LYS A 60 -1.10 -15.86 23.03
N GLU A 61 -1.00 -14.95 23.98
CA GLU A 61 -0.16 -13.75 23.87
C GLU A 61 1.32 -14.14 23.74
N GLU A 62 2.09 -13.29 23.06
CA GLU A 62 3.49 -13.53 22.76
C GLU A 62 4.41 -13.05 23.88
N TYR A 63 5.31 -13.94 24.28
CA TYR A 63 6.35 -13.70 25.28
C TYR A 63 7.73 -13.96 24.67
N ALA A 64 8.62 -12.98 24.73
CA ALA A 64 9.99 -13.13 24.30
C ALA A 64 10.97 -12.94 25.46
N LEU A 65 12.07 -13.68 25.48
CA LEU A 65 13.17 -13.39 26.41
C LEU A 65 13.83 -12.07 26.04
N ALA A 66 14.25 -11.29 27.05
CA ALA A 66 15.06 -10.11 26.85
C ALA A 66 16.35 -10.52 26.10
N ARG A 67 16.72 -9.76 25.09
CA ARG A 67 17.85 -10.09 24.23
C ARG A 67 18.53 -8.86 23.66
N THR A 68 19.81 -9.03 23.32
CA THR A 68 20.55 -8.11 22.46
C THR A 68 20.76 -8.75 21.08
N GLU A 69 20.86 -7.92 20.07
CA GLU A 69 21.13 -8.32 18.68
C GLU A 69 22.34 -7.52 18.21
N ARG A 70 23.34 -8.19 17.59
CA ARG A 70 24.50 -7.53 16.99
C ARG A 70 24.71 -8.02 15.57
N LYS A 71 24.92 -7.09 14.65
CA LYS A 71 25.21 -7.42 13.25
C LYS A 71 26.65 -7.91 13.12
N ASN A 72 26.86 -9.15 12.65
CA ASN A 72 28.19 -9.77 12.44
C ASN A 72 28.52 -10.00 10.96
N GLY A 73 27.84 -9.32 10.01
CA GLY A 73 28.08 -9.51 8.57
C GLY A 73 27.24 -8.60 7.69
N LYS A 74 27.40 -8.73 6.37
CA LYS A 74 26.55 -8.05 5.39
C LYS A 74 25.25 -8.85 5.18
N GLY A 75 24.11 -8.17 5.11
CA GLY A 75 22.79 -8.78 4.85
C GLY A 75 22.02 -9.25 6.08
N TYR A 76 20.93 -9.98 5.87
CA TYR A 76 19.93 -10.35 6.89
C TYR A 76 20.38 -11.51 7.82
N THR A 77 21.26 -12.40 7.37
CA THR A 77 21.63 -13.63 8.08
C THR A 77 22.77 -13.46 9.08
N GLY A 78 23.24 -12.23 9.29
CA GLY A 78 24.45 -11.93 10.07
C GLY A 78 24.19 -11.39 11.48
N PHE A 79 23.11 -11.78 12.18
CA PHE A 79 22.86 -11.34 13.55
C PHE A 79 23.28 -12.42 14.56
N THR A 80 24.08 -12.01 15.55
CA THR A 80 24.27 -12.79 16.77
C THR A 80 23.29 -12.30 17.81
N VAL A 81 22.50 -13.23 18.35
CA VAL A 81 21.51 -12.95 19.39
C VAL A 81 22.06 -13.47 20.71
N ASP A 82 22.08 -12.61 21.71
CA ASP A 82 22.32 -12.99 23.10
C ASP A 82 20.99 -12.81 23.87
N ALA A 83 20.44 -13.93 24.36
CA ALA A 83 19.26 -14.00 25.22
C ALA A 83 19.61 -14.62 26.59
N SER A 84 20.84 -14.39 27.07
CA SER A 84 21.26 -14.85 28.38
C SER A 84 20.48 -14.18 29.50
N THR A 85 20.45 -14.81 30.68
CA THR A 85 19.74 -14.29 31.84
C THR A 85 20.31 -12.98 32.40
N SER A 86 21.48 -12.54 31.91
CA SER A 86 22.12 -11.28 32.28
C SER A 86 21.59 -10.09 31.47
N VAL A 87 20.94 -10.32 30.33
CA VAL A 87 20.37 -9.23 29.49
C VAL A 87 19.28 -8.49 30.26
N THR A 88 19.45 -7.18 30.35
CA THR A 88 18.56 -6.28 31.05
C THR A 88 17.38 -5.86 30.18
N LEU A 89 16.32 -5.31 30.79
CA LEU A 89 15.20 -4.72 30.06
C LEU A 89 15.66 -3.55 29.20
N GLU A 90 16.54 -2.71 29.72
CA GLU A 90 17.05 -1.52 29.01
C GLU A 90 17.82 -1.92 27.74
N GLU A 91 18.63 -2.95 27.80
CA GLU A 91 19.35 -3.48 26.63
C GLU A 91 18.39 -4.05 25.57
N ASP A 92 17.31 -4.73 25.96
CA ASP A 92 16.27 -5.16 25.01
C ASP A 92 15.54 -3.97 24.38
N LEU A 93 15.23 -2.95 25.15
CA LEU A 93 14.58 -1.73 24.64
C LEU A 93 15.52 -0.94 23.71
N ALA A 94 16.83 -0.89 24.02
CA ALA A 94 17.83 -0.16 23.25
C ALA A 94 17.98 -0.63 21.79
N ARG A 95 17.76 -1.93 21.52
CA ARG A 95 17.85 -2.50 20.17
C ARG A 95 16.63 -2.26 19.30
N ARG A 96 15.53 -1.70 19.85
CA ARG A 96 14.28 -1.45 19.12
C ARG A 96 14.43 -0.30 18.14
N ASP A 97 13.47 -0.18 17.21
CA ASP A 97 13.51 0.77 16.10
C ASP A 97 13.34 2.24 16.54
N LEU A 98 12.31 2.54 17.31
CA LEU A 98 11.89 3.90 17.66
C LEU A 98 11.73 4.06 19.17
N THR A 99 12.04 5.24 19.70
CA THR A 99 11.85 5.59 21.11
C THR A 99 10.41 5.32 21.57
N ILE A 100 9.42 5.65 20.74
CA ILE A 100 7.99 5.42 21.02
C ILE A 100 7.59 3.94 21.08
N ASN A 101 8.44 3.03 20.61
CA ASN A 101 8.28 1.58 20.69
C ASN A 101 9.26 0.94 21.71
N SER A 102 10.12 1.76 22.33
CA SER A 102 11.18 1.34 23.28
C SER A 102 10.78 1.66 24.71
N MET A 103 9.50 1.55 25.00
CA MET A 103 8.92 1.66 26.34
C MET A 103 8.42 0.30 26.80
N ALA A 104 8.43 0.09 28.09
CA ALA A 104 7.86 -1.08 28.76
C ALA A 104 6.87 -0.64 29.86
N MET A 105 5.97 -1.55 30.22
CA MET A 105 5.02 -1.34 31.31
C MET A 105 5.07 -2.56 32.24
N ASP A 106 5.19 -2.33 33.54
CA ASP A 106 5.18 -3.38 34.54
C ASP A 106 3.74 -3.85 34.91
N ASP A 107 3.62 -4.78 35.84
CA ASP A 107 2.36 -5.33 36.31
C ASP A 107 1.56 -4.38 37.24
N GLN A 108 2.11 -3.19 37.55
CA GLN A 108 1.47 -2.09 38.29
C GLN A 108 1.14 -0.89 37.39
N ASP A 109 1.19 -1.09 36.06
CA ASP A 109 0.97 -0.07 35.04
C ASP A 109 2.00 1.09 35.06
N ASN A 110 3.15 0.93 35.71
CA ASN A 110 4.22 1.92 35.63
C ASN A 110 4.96 1.81 34.30
N ILE A 111 5.14 2.93 33.62
CA ILE A 111 5.88 2.98 32.35
C ILE A 111 7.38 3.16 32.63
N ILE A 112 8.18 2.24 32.08
CA ILE A 112 9.65 2.27 32.08
C ILE A 112 10.07 2.80 30.70
N ASP A 113 10.67 3.98 30.69
CA ASP A 113 10.98 4.74 29.47
C ASP A 113 12.41 5.31 29.50
N PRO A 114 13.44 4.45 29.28
CA PRO A 114 14.84 4.89 29.37
C PRO A 114 15.25 5.77 28.17
N PHE A 115 14.45 5.83 27.09
CA PHE A 115 14.80 6.52 25.84
C PHE A 115 13.90 7.72 25.54
N ASN A 116 13.13 8.21 26.53
CA ASN A 116 12.22 9.35 26.40
C ASN A 116 11.13 9.20 25.31
N GLY A 117 10.64 7.96 25.11
CA GLY A 117 9.60 7.66 24.14
C GLY A 117 8.28 8.40 24.40
N GLN A 118 7.92 8.60 25.68
CA GLN A 118 6.73 9.39 26.06
C GLN A 118 6.84 10.85 25.63
N ALA A 119 8.02 11.45 25.75
CA ALA A 119 8.26 12.83 25.31
C ALA A 119 8.18 12.95 23.80
N ASP A 120 8.83 12.03 23.05
CA ASP A 120 8.75 11.99 21.60
C ASP A 120 7.32 11.74 21.11
N PHE A 121 6.58 10.86 21.79
CA PHE A 121 5.17 10.60 21.49
C PHE A 121 4.30 11.86 21.68
N LYS A 122 4.43 12.54 22.79
CA LYS A 122 3.72 13.79 23.08
C LYS A 122 4.03 14.88 22.05
N ASN A 123 5.29 14.96 21.62
CA ASN A 123 5.76 15.94 20.63
C ASN A 123 5.54 15.48 19.19
N LYS A 124 4.98 14.26 18.96
CA LYS A 124 4.72 13.68 17.64
C LYS A 124 6.00 13.55 16.80
N ILE A 125 7.06 13.04 17.41
CA ILE A 125 8.37 12.86 16.80
C ILE A 125 8.64 11.36 16.63
N LEU A 126 9.11 10.97 15.45
CA LEU A 126 9.65 9.65 15.16
C LEU A 126 11.17 9.72 15.26
N ARG A 127 11.72 9.20 16.35
CA ARG A 127 13.16 9.17 16.63
C ARG A 127 13.64 7.72 16.76
N HIS A 128 14.79 7.40 16.17
CA HIS A 128 15.47 6.12 16.39
C HIS A 128 15.92 6.00 17.87
N THR A 129 15.89 4.79 18.40
CA THR A 129 16.19 4.55 19.82
C THR A 129 17.67 4.74 20.11
N THR A 130 18.53 4.07 19.36
CA THR A 130 19.98 4.11 19.48
C THR A 130 20.64 3.94 18.11
N ALA A 131 21.99 3.97 18.05
CA ALA A 131 22.75 3.65 16.84
C ALA A 131 22.47 2.23 16.30
N ALA A 132 21.95 1.31 17.11
CA ALA A 132 21.51 -0.01 16.68
C ALA A 132 20.39 0.04 15.61
N PHE A 133 19.74 1.17 15.41
CA PHE A 133 18.82 1.40 14.29
C PHE A 133 19.47 1.06 12.93
N ALA A 134 20.74 1.41 12.75
CA ALA A 134 21.47 1.16 11.51
C ALA A 134 21.81 -0.32 11.25
N GLU A 135 21.69 -1.18 12.26
CA GLU A 135 21.98 -2.61 12.11
C GLU A 135 20.97 -3.33 11.21
N ASP A 136 19.70 -2.86 11.18
CA ASP A 136 18.66 -3.36 10.27
C ASP A 136 18.12 -2.23 9.39
N PRO A 137 18.61 -2.09 8.13
CA PRO A 137 18.18 -1.02 7.24
C PRO A 137 16.68 -1.01 6.90
N VAL A 138 15.95 -2.12 7.13
CA VAL A 138 14.47 -2.16 6.99
C VAL A 138 13.78 -1.20 7.97
N ARG A 139 14.43 -0.81 9.05
CA ARG A 139 13.90 0.17 10.01
C ARG A 139 13.63 1.53 9.35
N VAL A 140 14.34 1.87 8.26
CA VAL A 140 14.05 3.04 7.43
C VAL A 140 12.65 2.96 6.80
N LEU A 141 12.25 1.79 6.32
CA LEU A 141 10.90 1.57 5.80
C LEU A 141 9.86 1.58 6.93
N ARG A 142 10.21 1.02 8.09
CA ARG A 142 9.33 0.97 9.26
C ARG A 142 9.00 2.37 9.79
N ILE A 143 10.01 3.27 9.89
CA ILE A 143 9.75 4.65 10.34
C ILE A 143 8.87 5.41 9.34
N ALA A 144 9.10 5.25 8.03
CA ALA A 144 8.24 5.83 7.00
C ALA A 144 6.80 5.30 7.09
N ARG A 145 6.62 4.01 7.40
CA ARG A 145 5.30 3.43 7.63
C ARG A 145 4.62 3.98 8.89
N PHE A 146 5.37 4.23 9.96
CA PHE A 146 4.79 4.89 11.14
C PHE A 146 4.33 6.32 10.82
N LEU A 147 5.05 7.05 9.96
CA LEU A 147 4.58 8.35 9.49
C LEU A 147 3.27 8.21 8.68
N ALA A 148 3.17 7.21 7.80
CA ALA A 148 1.94 6.88 7.07
C ALA A 148 0.77 6.51 8.00
N ARG A 149 1.05 5.88 9.13
CA ARG A 149 0.06 5.51 10.14
C ARG A 149 -0.44 6.72 10.94
N PHE A 150 0.49 7.59 11.37
CA PHE A 150 0.18 8.66 12.30
C PHE A 150 -0.23 9.98 11.63
N GLY A 151 0.20 10.23 10.41
CA GLY A 151 -0.21 11.40 9.60
C GLY A 151 0.73 12.60 9.69
N GLU A 152 0.33 13.67 8.99
CA GLU A 152 1.13 14.87 8.71
C GLU A 152 1.57 15.67 9.94
N GLN A 153 0.89 15.47 11.06
CA GLN A 153 1.25 16.11 12.32
C GLN A 153 2.49 15.51 12.99
N TRP A 154 2.98 14.36 12.51
CA TRP A 154 4.20 13.71 12.98
C TRP A 154 5.38 14.06 12.08
N SER A 155 6.57 14.09 12.64
CA SER A 155 7.81 14.37 11.92
C SER A 155 8.91 13.39 12.30
N ILE A 156 9.81 13.12 11.36
CA ILE A 156 11.03 12.36 11.62
C ILE A 156 12.07 13.30 12.24
N HIS A 157 12.69 12.88 13.37
CA HIS A 157 13.72 13.68 14.03
C HIS A 157 14.92 13.90 13.11
N PRO A 158 15.55 15.10 13.10
CA PRO A 158 16.68 15.42 12.22
C PRO A 158 17.84 14.42 12.32
N ASP A 159 18.21 13.96 13.53
CA ASP A 159 19.26 12.96 13.69
C ASP A 159 18.91 11.61 13.05
N THR A 160 17.64 11.24 13.08
CA THR A 160 17.14 10.04 12.43
C THR A 160 17.16 10.17 10.92
N GLN A 161 16.77 11.34 10.39
CA GLN A 161 16.89 11.64 8.97
C GLN A 161 18.36 11.60 8.49
N ALA A 162 19.27 12.15 9.29
CA ALA A 162 20.70 12.07 9.00
C ALA A 162 21.21 10.61 8.98
N LEU A 163 20.73 9.77 9.89
CA LEU A 163 21.08 8.36 9.92
C LEU A 163 20.52 7.60 8.72
N MET A 164 19.28 7.89 8.29
CA MET A 164 18.69 7.32 7.07
C MET A 164 19.52 7.67 5.82
N ASN A 165 20.00 8.93 5.73
CA ASN A 165 20.86 9.36 4.63
C ASN A 165 22.23 8.64 4.65
N LYS A 166 22.84 8.45 5.82
CA LYS A 166 24.06 7.65 5.95
C LYS A 166 23.89 6.21 5.50
N LEU A 167 22.73 5.59 5.77
CA LEU A 167 22.41 4.24 5.31
C LEU A 167 22.26 4.17 3.78
N LYS A 168 21.75 5.23 3.15
CA LYS A 168 21.76 5.36 1.69
C LYS A 168 23.20 5.45 1.16
N GLU A 169 23.99 6.38 1.70
CA GLU A 169 25.36 6.65 1.27
C GLU A 169 26.29 5.43 1.41
N SER A 170 26.08 4.61 2.46
CA SER A 170 26.81 3.36 2.65
C SER A 170 26.38 2.22 1.71
N GLY A 171 25.31 2.39 0.94
CA GLY A 171 24.75 1.37 0.05
C GLY A 171 23.92 0.28 0.77
N GLU A 172 23.71 0.39 2.08
CA GLU A 172 22.96 -0.63 2.85
C GLU A 172 21.49 -0.70 2.39
N LEU A 173 20.88 0.43 1.97
CA LEU A 173 19.50 0.42 1.48
C LEU A 173 19.36 -0.30 0.14
N ALA A 174 20.39 -0.26 -0.73
CA ALA A 174 20.36 -0.95 -2.01
C ALA A 174 20.46 -2.49 -1.86
N ASN A 175 20.91 -2.97 -0.72
CA ASN A 175 21.06 -4.40 -0.42
C ASN A 175 19.87 -5.01 0.33
N LEU A 176 18.78 -4.24 0.49
CA LEU A 176 17.57 -4.75 1.14
C LEU A 176 16.94 -5.88 0.32
N VAL A 177 16.51 -6.93 1.04
CA VAL A 177 15.77 -8.05 0.43
C VAL A 177 14.44 -7.56 -0.11
N PRO A 178 14.13 -7.78 -1.40
CA PRO A 178 12.93 -7.26 -2.05
C PRO A 178 11.62 -7.58 -1.32
N GLU A 179 11.50 -8.78 -0.79
CA GLU A 179 10.32 -9.24 -0.05
C GLU A 179 10.12 -8.45 1.25
N ARG A 180 11.22 -8.04 1.92
CA ARG A 180 11.13 -7.20 3.12
C ARG A 180 10.72 -5.77 2.77
N VAL A 181 11.21 -5.24 1.64
CA VAL A 181 10.79 -3.93 1.13
C VAL A 181 9.31 -3.96 0.79
N TRP A 182 8.87 -4.99 0.07
CA TRP A 182 7.46 -5.14 -0.29
C TRP A 182 6.55 -5.28 0.93
N ASN A 183 6.93 -6.11 1.91
CA ASN A 183 6.13 -6.32 3.13
C ASN A 183 5.86 -5.01 3.89
N GLU A 184 6.85 -4.13 4.02
CA GLU A 184 6.64 -2.82 4.66
C GLU A 184 5.85 -1.87 3.74
N THR A 185 6.05 -1.93 2.42
CA THR A 185 5.29 -1.17 1.43
C THR A 185 3.82 -1.55 1.43
N GLU A 186 3.52 -2.85 1.45
CA GLU A 186 2.14 -3.38 1.50
C GLU A 186 1.40 -2.92 2.75
N LYS A 187 2.08 -3.00 3.91
CA LYS A 187 1.55 -2.47 5.17
C LYS A 187 1.33 -0.96 5.10
N ALA A 188 2.29 -0.22 4.53
CA ALA A 188 2.19 1.23 4.38
C ALA A 188 1.04 1.65 3.45
N LEU A 189 0.83 0.93 2.34
CA LEU A 189 -0.32 1.13 1.45
C LEU A 189 -1.65 0.92 2.17
N SER A 190 -1.69 0.10 3.21
CA SER A 190 -2.88 -0.17 4.01
C SER A 190 -3.11 0.86 5.14
N GLU A 191 -2.12 1.71 5.45
CA GLU A 191 -2.22 2.74 6.49
C GLU A 191 -3.14 3.90 6.06
N LYS A 192 -3.40 4.81 7.00
CA LYS A 192 -4.31 5.94 6.79
C LYS A 192 -3.76 7.00 5.82
N HIS A 193 -2.44 7.21 5.80
CA HIS A 193 -1.79 8.25 5.02
C HIS A 193 -0.63 7.68 4.17
N PRO A 194 -0.91 6.73 3.24
CA PRO A 194 0.12 5.96 2.53
C PRO A 194 1.09 6.84 1.70
N GLN A 195 0.66 8.02 1.25
CA GLN A 195 1.51 8.96 0.54
C GLN A 195 2.73 9.41 1.36
N LEU A 196 2.58 9.52 2.69
CA LEU A 196 3.66 9.94 3.58
C LEU A 196 4.80 8.92 3.64
N PHE A 197 4.52 7.64 3.40
CA PHE A 197 5.55 6.62 3.29
C PHE A 197 6.51 6.91 2.15
N PHE A 198 5.97 7.17 0.95
CA PHE A 198 6.79 7.46 -0.23
C PHE A 198 7.47 8.83 -0.12
N GLN A 199 6.81 9.82 0.48
CA GLN A 199 7.39 11.14 0.73
C GLN A 199 8.58 11.07 1.70
N ALA A 200 8.49 10.29 2.77
CA ALA A 200 9.56 10.11 3.74
C ALA A 200 10.78 9.36 3.17
N LEU A 201 10.56 8.48 2.19
CA LEU A 201 11.60 7.69 1.53
C LEU A 201 12.14 8.34 0.25
N ASN A 202 11.58 9.48 -0.12
CA ASN A 202 11.98 10.18 -1.33
C ASN A 202 13.45 10.59 -1.28
N GLY A 203 14.16 10.35 -2.37
CA GLY A 203 15.60 10.61 -2.47
C GLY A 203 16.48 9.56 -1.80
N LEU A 204 15.93 8.48 -1.22
CA LEU A 204 16.72 7.39 -0.64
C LEU A 204 17.04 6.27 -1.65
N GLY A 205 16.53 6.34 -2.88
CA GLY A 205 16.81 5.38 -3.96
C GLY A 205 16.09 4.04 -3.83
N LEU A 206 15.10 3.95 -2.93
CA LEU A 206 14.30 2.72 -2.72
C LEU A 206 13.21 2.55 -3.79
N PHE A 207 12.68 3.67 -4.29
CA PHE A 207 11.60 3.71 -5.27
C PHE A 207 11.96 4.65 -6.43
N PRO A 208 12.98 4.32 -7.25
CA PRO A 208 13.46 5.19 -8.31
C PRO A 208 12.39 5.53 -9.34
N GLU A 209 11.41 4.66 -9.57
CA GLU A 209 10.29 4.90 -10.48
C GLU A 209 9.39 6.05 -9.99
N ILE A 210 9.22 6.18 -8.67
CA ILE A 210 8.45 7.26 -8.03
C ILE A 210 9.29 8.54 -7.97
N GLU A 211 10.55 8.42 -7.57
CA GLU A 211 11.49 9.55 -7.50
C GLU A 211 11.68 10.22 -8.88
N ALA A 212 11.68 9.43 -9.94
CA ALA A 212 11.81 9.92 -11.34
C ALA A 212 10.62 10.78 -11.80
N MET A 213 9.49 10.76 -11.10
CA MET A 213 8.33 11.60 -11.43
C MET A 213 8.46 13.05 -10.93
N GLN A 214 9.42 13.33 -10.04
CA GLN A 214 9.63 14.69 -9.51
C GLN A 214 10.11 15.65 -10.60
N GLY A 215 9.58 16.87 -10.57
CA GLY A 215 9.96 17.92 -11.51
C GLY A 215 9.40 17.73 -12.92
N ILE A 216 8.54 16.73 -13.15
CA ILE A 216 7.91 16.52 -14.45
C ILE A 216 6.66 17.37 -14.57
N PRO A 217 6.65 18.38 -15.47
CA PRO A 217 5.54 19.30 -15.56
C PRO A 217 4.30 18.67 -16.18
N GLN A 218 3.12 19.05 -15.68
CA GLN A 218 1.82 18.74 -16.25
C GLN A 218 1.08 20.03 -16.65
N PRO A 219 0.17 19.97 -17.67
CA PRO A 219 -0.62 21.13 -18.09
C PRO A 219 -1.52 21.64 -16.95
N LYS A 220 -1.31 22.85 -16.47
CA LYS A 220 -2.01 23.42 -15.31
C LYS A 220 -3.53 23.54 -15.45
N ASN A 221 -4.06 23.60 -16.68
CA ASN A 221 -5.49 23.61 -16.95
C ASN A 221 -6.20 22.30 -16.59
N HIS A 222 -5.45 21.19 -16.59
CA HIS A 222 -5.98 19.86 -16.21
C HIS A 222 -5.38 19.37 -14.89
N HIS A 223 -4.19 19.83 -14.56
CA HIS A 223 -3.41 19.41 -13.39
C HIS A 223 -2.88 20.66 -12.67
N PRO A 224 -3.72 21.34 -11.85
CA PRO A 224 -3.31 22.57 -11.16
C PRO A 224 -2.13 22.36 -10.21
N GLU A 225 -1.94 21.13 -9.71
CA GLU A 225 -0.79 20.69 -8.91
C GLU A 225 0.54 20.75 -9.69
N GLY A 226 0.50 20.68 -11.02
CA GLY A 226 1.56 21.00 -11.96
C GLY A 226 2.73 20.03 -12.07
N ASP A 227 2.80 19.01 -11.21
CA ASP A 227 3.91 18.04 -11.13
C ASP A 227 3.37 16.61 -11.02
N VAL A 228 3.98 15.66 -11.75
CA VAL A 228 3.53 14.25 -11.79
C VAL A 228 3.67 13.56 -10.44
N TYR A 229 4.75 13.83 -9.69
CA TYR A 229 4.96 13.24 -8.37
C TYR A 229 3.91 13.75 -7.38
N ILE A 230 3.68 15.07 -7.35
CA ILE A 230 2.68 15.68 -6.47
C ILE A 230 1.30 15.10 -6.78
N HIS A 231 0.93 15.04 -8.06
CA HIS A 231 -0.30 14.40 -8.51
C HIS A 231 -0.43 12.97 -7.99
N THR A 232 0.58 12.14 -8.21
CA THR A 232 0.58 10.73 -7.78
C THR A 232 0.39 10.58 -6.27
N MET A 233 1.03 11.45 -5.46
CA MET A 233 0.83 11.44 -4.01
C MET A 233 -0.59 11.86 -3.60
N LEU A 234 -1.19 12.84 -4.27
CA LEU A 234 -2.58 13.26 -4.05
C LEU A 234 -3.58 12.18 -4.46
N VAL A 235 -3.34 11.48 -5.58
CA VAL A 235 -4.17 10.36 -6.05
C VAL A 235 -4.14 9.20 -5.05
N LEU A 236 -2.94 8.84 -4.55
CA LEU A 236 -2.80 7.81 -3.52
C LEU A 236 -3.48 8.21 -2.20
N LYS A 237 -3.30 9.47 -1.77
CA LYS A 237 -4.00 10.01 -0.60
C LYS A 237 -5.51 9.89 -0.77
N ARG A 238 -6.03 10.30 -1.94
CA ARG A 238 -7.47 10.22 -2.22
C ARG A 238 -8.02 8.79 -2.15
N ALA A 239 -7.27 7.81 -2.66
CA ALA A 239 -7.65 6.40 -2.57
C ALA A 239 -7.72 5.90 -1.12
N ALA A 240 -6.84 6.41 -0.25
CA ALA A 240 -6.86 6.11 1.17
C ALA A 240 -8.03 6.80 1.90
N ASP A 241 -8.27 8.09 1.62
CA ASP A 241 -9.36 8.89 2.20
C ASP A 241 -10.74 8.28 1.89
N LEU A 242 -10.90 7.69 0.70
CA LEU A 242 -12.11 6.96 0.28
C LEU A 242 -12.19 5.52 0.84
N GLY A 243 -11.19 5.07 1.60
CA GLY A 243 -11.19 3.76 2.22
C GLY A 243 -11.06 2.59 1.23
N PHE A 244 -10.54 2.82 0.03
CA PHE A 244 -10.38 1.77 -0.97
C PHE A 244 -9.33 0.74 -0.56
N ASP A 245 -9.47 -0.47 -1.13
CA ASP A 245 -8.59 -1.59 -0.86
C ASP A 245 -7.16 -1.38 -1.42
N ILE A 246 -6.25 -2.24 -1.01
CA ILE A 246 -4.83 -2.11 -1.36
C ILE A 246 -4.59 -2.26 -2.86
N GLU A 247 -5.36 -3.10 -3.56
CA GLU A 247 -5.25 -3.26 -5.00
C GLU A 247 -5.56 -1.95 -5.72
N THR A 248 -6.63 -1.27 -5.30
CA THR A 248 -7.03 0.04 -5.83
C THR A 248 -5.99 1.11 -5.51
N ARG A 249 -5.47 1.15 -4.28
CA ARG A 249 -4.42 2.11 -3.87
C ARG A 249 -3.13 1.89 -4.64
N PHE A 250 -2.74 0.64 -4.88
CA PHE A 250 -1.56 0.33 -5.68
C PHE A 250 -1.75 0.71 -7.16
N ALA A 251 -2.92 0.46 -7.73
CA ALA A 251 -3.26 0.91 -9.08
C ALA A 251 -3.26 2.45 -9.19
N ALA A 252 -3.78 3.14 -8.18
CA ALA A 252 -3.75 4.60 -8.08
C ALA A 252 -2.32 5.15 -7.99
N LEU A 253 -1.43 4.51 -7.22
CA LEU A 253 -0.02 4.89 -7.12
C LEU A 253 0.72 4.75 -8.46
N THR A 254 0.40 3.72 -9.25
CA THR A 254 1.21 3.31 -10.39
C THR A 254 0.67 3.72 -11.75
N HIS A 255 -0.54 4.33 -11.80
CA HIS A 255 -1.24 4.60 -13.06
C HIS A 255 -0.41 5.45 -14.04
N ASP A 256 0.38 6.37 -13.53
CA ASP A 256 1.17 7.35 -14.28
C ASP A 256 2.68 7.05 -14.34
N PHE A 257 3.14 5.86 -13.96
CA PHE A 257 4.58 5.50 -13.97
C PHE A 257 5.26 5.68 -15.33
N GLY A 258 4.50 5.62 -16.42
CA GLY A 258 5.02 5.86 -17.76
C GLY A 258 5.34 7.31 -18.06
N LYS A 259 4.80 8.30 -17.32
CA LYS A 259 5.02 9.73 -17.59
C LYS A 259 6.48 10.13 -17.44
N ALA A 260 7.17 9.64 -16.40
CA ALA A 260 8.59 9.92 -16.20
C ALA A 260 9.43 9.41 -17.37
N TYR A 261 9.22 8.18 -17.80
CA TYR A 261 9.91 7.60 -18.94
C TYR A 261 9.66 8.42 -20.24
N CYS A 262 8.39 8.76 -20.52
CA CYS A 262 8.04 9.53 -21.73
C CYS A 262 8.68 10.90 -21.73
N TYR A 263 8.65 11.61 -20.61
CA TYR A 263 9.24 12.94 -20.51
C TYR A 263 10.77 12.91 -20.70
N GLN A 264 11.45 11.97 -20.07
CA GLN A 264 12.91 11.82 -20.19
C GLN A 264 13.35 11.44 -21.61
N GLN A 265 12.57 10.60 -22.30
CA GLN A 265 12.94 10.13 -23.65
C GLN A 265 12.47 11.06 -24.77
N TYR A 266 11.34 11.75 -24.63
CA TYR A 266 10.65 12.45 -25.71
C TYR A 266 10.30 13.90 -25.40
N GLY A 267 10.53 14.38 -24.16
CA GLY A 267 10.16 15.73 -23.71
C GLY A 267 8.65 15.97 -23.62
N ASN A 268 7.82 14.91 -23.65
CA ASN A 268 6.38 14.99 -23.55
C ASN A 268 5.79 13.78 -22.83
N LEU A 269 4.47 13.77 -22.57
CA LEU A 269 3.80 12.72 -21.81
C LEU A 269 2.99 11.74 -22.69
N LEU A 270 3.07 11.84 -24.01
CA LEU A 270 2.25 11.05 -24.93
C LEU A 270 2.64 9.57 -24.91
N GLY A 271 1.61 8.72 -24.81
CA GLY A 271 1.78 7.25 -24.81
C GLY A 271 2.34 6.70 -23.49
N HIS A 272 2.25 7.47 -22.41
CA HIS A 272 2.66 7.03 -21.07
C HIS A 272 1.88 5.80 -20.60
N GLU A 273 0.65 5.62 -21.06
CA GLU A 273 -0.21 4.51 -20.68
C GLU A 273 0.43 3.15 -21.01
N GLN A 274 0.88 3.00 -22.24
CA GLN A 274 1.49 1.74 -22.69
C GLN A 274 2.91 1.56 -22.17
N ARG A 275 3.67 2.65 -22.08
CA ARG A 275 5.04 2.61 -21.55
C ARG A 275 5.05 2.34 -20.05
N GLY A 276 4.03 2.81 -19.33
CA GLY A 276 3.80 2.51 -17.92
C GLY A 276 3.71 1.01 -17.63
N ILE A 277 3.18 0.22 -18.57
CA ILE A 277 3.10 -1.24 -18.42
C ILE A 277 4.49 -1.86 -18.17
N LYS A 278 5.50 -1.42 -18.94
CA LYS A 278 6.87 -1.92 -18.78
C LYS A 278 7.43 -1.52 -17.42
N VAL A 279 7.30 -0.25 -17.04
CA VAL A 279 7.80 0.28 -15.78
C VAL A 279 7.14 -0.44 -14.58
N ILE A 280 5.81 -0.65 -14.62
CA ILE A 280 5.07 -1.39 -13.59
C ILE A 280 5.54 -2.85 -13.50
N ASN A 281 5.79 -3.51 -14.63
CA ASN A 281 6.29 -4.88 -14.64
C ASN A 281 7.66 -4.98 -13.98
N GLU A 282 8.60 -4.11 -14.34
CA GLU A 282 9.95 -4.04 -13.78
C GLU A 282 9.91 -3.73 -12.27
N PHE A 283 9.09 -2.77 -11.83
CA PHE A 283 8.85 -2.46 -10.42
C PHE A 283 8.34 -3.70 -9.65
N CYS A 284 7.31 -4.37 -10.20
CA CYS A 284 6.70 -5.53 -9.56
C CYS A 284 7.64 -6.73 -9.49
N GLU A 285 8.47 -6.95 -10.51
CA GLU A 285 9.48 -8.01 -10.53
C GLU A 285 10.60 -7.74 -9.52
N ARG A 286 11.06 -6.49 -9.44
CA ARG A 286 12.10 -6.04 -8.53
C ARG A 286 11.67 -6.20 -7.06
N LEU A 287 10.45 -5.83 -6.72
CA LEU A 287 9.93 -5.84 -5.34
C LEU A 287 9.13 -7.11 -4.99
N LYS A 288 8.95 -8.04 -5.93
CA LYS A 288 8.14 -9.26 -5.72
C LYS A 288 6.68 -8.96 -5.38
N VAL A 289 6.09 -7.95 -6.03
CA VAL A 289 4.69 -7.58 -5.84
C VAL A 289 3.76 -8.71 -6.25
N PRO A 290 2.71 -9.04 -5.46
CA PRO A 290 1.74 -10.08 -5.82
C PRO A 290 1.05 -9.82 -7.16
N ASN A 291 0.85 -10.88 -7.94
CA ASN A 291 0.27 -10.81 -9.29
C ASN A 291 -1.11 -10.14 -9.34
N LYS A 292 -1.91 -10.23 -8.27
CA LYS A 292 -3.24 -9.61 -8.20
C LYS A 292 -3.15 -8.08 -8.28
N LEU A 293 -2.22 -7.47 -7.54
CA LEU A 293 -1.98 -6.02 -7.56
C LEU A 293 -1.41 -5.59 -8.91
N LYS A 294 -0.38 -6.31 -9.39
CA LYS A 294 0.25 -6.08 -10.70
C LYS A 294 -0.77 -6.07 -11.84
N ALA A 295 -1.68 -7.04 -11.87
CA ALA A 295 -2.68 -7.15 -12.93
C ALA A 295 -3.62 -5.95 -12.99
N LEU A 296 -4.11 -5.44 -11.85
CA LEU A 296 -4.94 -4.25 -11.81
C LEU A 296 -4.15 -2.99 -12.18
N ALA A 297 -2.92 -2.84 -11.68
CA ALA A 297 -2.04 -1.72 -11.97
C ALA A 297 -1.76 -1.58 -13.47
N VAL A 298 -1.42 -2.68 -14.15
CA VAL A 298 -1.19 -2.71 -15.60
C VAL A 298 -2.46 -2.34 -16.37
N LEU A 299 -3.61 -2.88 -15.99
CA LEU A 299 -4.89 -2.55 -16.62
C LEU A 299 -5.27 -1.08 -16.44
N THR A 300 -5.00 -0.53 -15.25
CA THR A 300 -5.28 0.87 -14.95
C THR A 300 -4.36 1.80 -15.75
N SER A 301 -3.07 1.55 -15.76
CA SER A 301 -2.12 2.33 -16.57
C SER A 301 -2.49 2.33 -18.06
N ASP A 302 -2.81 1.17 -18.66
CA ASP A 302 -3.17 1.07 -20.11
C ASP A 302 -4.49 1.77 -20.47
N ASN A 303 -5.41 2.00 -19.50
CA ASN A 303 -6.78 2.34 -19.84
C ASN A 303 -7.39 3.55 -19.09
N HIS A 304 -6.72 4.16 -18.10
CA HIS A 304 -7.30 5.25 -17.30
C HIS A 304 -7.71 6.45 -18.16
N THR A 305 -6.90 6.87 -19.12
CA THR A 305 -7.23 7.98 -20.04
C THR A 305 -8.47 7.69 -20.88
N ARG A 306 -8.67 6.42 -21.29
CA ARG A 306 -9.90 6.02 -21.98
C ARG A 306 -11.14 6.07 -21.08
N CYS A 307 -10.97 5.83 -19.78
CA CYS A 307 -12.05 5.98 -18.82
C CYS A 307 -12.43 7.45 -18.66
N HIS A 308 -11.47 8.36 -18.59
CA HIS A 308 -11.74 9.79 -18.50
C HIS A 308 -12.50 10.35 -19.70
N THR A 309 -12.23 9.82 -20.88
CA THR A 309 -12.91 10.22 -22.12
C THR A 309 -14.08 9.31 -22.50
N LEU A 310 -14.66 8.57 -21.54
CA LEU A 310 -15.68 7.54 -21.80
C LEU A 310 -16.89 8.04 -22.58
N PHE A 311 -17.35 9.27 -22.32
CA PHE A 311 -18.47 9.93 -23.05
C PHE A 311 -18.17 10.19 -24.53
N GLU A 312 -16.89 10.30 -24.88
CA GLU A 312 -16.42 10.58 -26.26
C GLU A 312 -16.19 9.30 -27.05
N LEU A 313 -16.18 8.15 -26.37
CA LEU A 313 -15.86 6.87 -27.01
C LEU A 313 -17.03 6.37 -27.86
N THR A 314 -16.72 5.82 -29.03
CA THR A 314 -17.69 5.07 -29.83
C THR A 314 -18.09 3.77 -29.12
N PRO A 315 -19.30 3.20 -29.38
CA PRO A 315 -19.73 1.93 -28.78
C PRO A 315 -18.72 0.78 -28.97
N LYS A 316 -18.01 0.75 -30.09
CA LYS A 316 -16.93 -0.24 -30.35
C LYS A 316 -15.73 -0.03 -29.41
N LYS A 317 -15.32 1.21 -29.14
CA LYS A 317 -14.23 1.52 -28.22
C LYS A 317 -14.63 1.23 -26.76
N VAL A 318 -15.86 1.53 -26.40
CA VAL A 318 -16.44 1.17 -25.09
C VAL A 318 -16.47 -0.35 -24.90
N HIS A 319 -16.94 -1.10 -25.90
CA HIS A 319 -16.90 -2.57 -25.88
C HIS A 319 -15.46 -3.07 -25.67
N LYS A 320 -14.49 -2.52 -26.42
CA LYS A 320 -13.07 -2.87 -26.28
C LYS A 320 -12.57 -2.63 -24.86
N LEU A 321 -12.96 -1.52 -24.22
CA LEU A 321 -12.56 -1.21 -22.85
C LEU A 321 -13.20 -2.18 -21.85
N ILE A 322 -14.54 -2.26 -21.82
CA ILE A 322 -15.29 -2.96 -20.77
C ILE A 322 -15.17 -4.49 -20.93
N VAL A 323 -15.34 -4.99 -22.18
CA VAL A 323 -15.43 -6.43 -22.44
C VAL A 323 -14.05 -7.03 -22.75
N GLU A 324 -13.31 -6.47 -23.72
CA GLU A 324 -12.08 -7.10 -24.21
C GLU A 324 -10.90 -6.85 -23.26
N LYS A 325 -10.71 -5.62 -22.77
CA LYS A 325 -9.57 -5.26 -21.91
C LYS A 325 -9.82 -5.60 -20.44
N MET A 326 -10.96 -5.14 -19.90
CA MET A 326 -11.27 -5.34 -18.49
C MET A 326 -11.87 -6.69 -18.18
N ASN A 327 -12.48 -7.37 -19.18
CA ASN A 327 -13.28 -8.57 -19.00
C ASN A 327 -14.28 -8.40 -17.83
N ALA A 328 -14.97 -7.25 -17.83
CA ALA A 328 -15.73 -6.76 -16.68
C ALA A 328 -16.96 -7.63 -16.35
N ILE A 329 -17.48 -8.35 -17.32
CA ILE A 329 -18.62 -9.27 -17.13
C ILE A 329 -18.21 -10.43 -16.23
N VAL A 330 -17.00 -10.96 -16.43
CA VAL A 330 -16.44 -12.09 -15.66
C VAL A 330 -15.79 -11.58 -14.36
N HIS A 331 -15.14 -10.41 -14.38
CA HIS A 331 -14.42 -9.83 -13.27
C HIS A 331 -14.97 -8.47 -12.86
N PRO A 332 -16.23 -8.36 -12.40
CA PRO A 332 -16.86 -7.09 -12.10
C PRO A 332 -16.20 -6.34 -10.95
N GLN A 333 -15.64 -7.06 -9.95
CA GLN A 333 -14.93 -6.44 -8.84
C GLN A 333 -13.65 -5.74 -9.30
N ARG A 334 -12.88 -6.38 -10.18
CA ARG A 334 -11.67 -5.77 -10.75
C ARG A 334 -12.00 -4.54 -11.60
N PHE A 335 -13.12 -4.56 -12.32
CA PHE A 335 -13.59 -3.40 -13.06
C PHE A 335 -14.01 -2.27 -12.13
N LEU A 336 -14.68 -2.58 -11.03
CA LEU A 336 -15.01 -1.59 -10.00
C LEU A 336 -13.74 -0.94 -9.43
N GLN A 337 -12.74 -1.73 -9.05
CA GLN A 337 -11.44 -1.24 -8.55
C GLN A 337 -10.73 -0.33 -9.58
N PHE A 338 -10.77 -0.69 -10.86
CA PHE A 338 -10.27 0.17 -11.95
C PHE A 338 -11.00 1.52 -12.00
N LEU A 339 -12.34 1.53 -11.92
CA LEU A 339 -13.13 2.76 -11.89
C LEU A 339 -12.82 3.61 -10.65
N GLN A 340 -12.61 2.97 -9.51
CA GLN A 340 -12.20 3.64 -8.27
C GLN A 340 -10.82 4.30 -8.41
N ALA A 341 -9.86 3.64 -9.04
CA ALA A 341 -8.56 4.23 -9.32
C ALA A 341 -8.66 5.45 -10.27
N CYS A 342 -9.48 5.37 -11.32
CA CYS A 342 -9.76 6.51 -12.20
C CYS A 342 -10.49 7.66 -11.49
N LEU A 343 -11.39 7.36 -10.57
CA LEU A 343 -12.02 8.37 -9.71
C LEU A 343 -10.97 9.10 -8.86
N CYS A 344 -10.04 8.35 -8.27
CA CYS A 344 -8.96 8.95 -7.47
C CYS A 344 -8.06 9.84 -8.31
N ASP A 345 -7.72 9.45 -9.53
CA ASP A 345 -6.97 10.27 -10.49
C ASP A 345 -7.71 11.59 -10.80
N ALA A 346 -9.01 11.52 -11.09
CA ALA A 346 -9.83 12.72 -11.35
C ALA A 346 -9.93 13.66 -10.14
N GLN A 347 -9.96 13.11 -8.92
CA GLN A 347 -10.15 13.86 -7.67
C GLN A 347 -8.84 14.16 -6.93
N GLY A 348 -7.74 13.54 -7.29
CA GLY A 348 -6.42 13.73 -6.68
C GLY A 348 -5.63 14.90 -7.29
N ARG A 349 -6.26 16.06 -7.49
CA ARG A 349 -5.67 17.25 -8.13
C ARG A 349 -5.70 18.49 -7.23
N GLY A 350 -5.81 18.30 -5.92
CA GLY A 350 -5.90 19.35 -4.92
C GLY A 350 -7.29 19.47 -4.29
N GLU A 351 -7.41 20.36 -3.30
CA GLU A 351 -8.62 20.48 -2.45
C GLU A 351 -9.89 20.76 -3.23
N ASP A 352 -9.82 21.59 -4.28
CA ASP A 352 -10.97 21.94 -5.13
C ASP A 352 -11.52 20.75 -5.92
N PHE A 353 -10.77 19.66 -6.03
CA PHE A 353 -11.12 18.49 -6.83
C PHE A 353 -11.64 17.31 -6.02
N VAL A 354 -11.43 17.27 -4.70
CA VAL A 354 -11.78 16.09 -3.85
C VAL A 354 -13.27 15.74 -3.89
N ASN A 355 -14.15 16.72 -4.15
CA ASN A 355 -15.59 16.53 -4.23
C ASN A 355 -16.13 16.70 -5.66
N LYS A 356 -15.24 16.79 -6.66
CA LYS A 356 -15.66 16.95 -8.04
C LYS A 356 -16.37 15.70 -8.54
N ASP A 357 -17.52 15.87 -9.19
CA ASP A 357 -18.24 14.79 -9.81
C ASP A 357 -17.40 14.10 -10.87
N TYR A 358 -17.52 12.76 -10.91
CA TYR A 358 -16.89 11.93 -11.91
C TYR A 358 -17.95 11.03 -12.58
N PRO A 359 -18.75 11.60 -13.49
CA PRO A 359 -19.89 10.92 -14.09
C PRO A 359 -19.51 9.69 -14.94
N GLN A 360 -18.26 9.60 -15.39
CA GLN A 360 -17.72 8.42 -16.08
C GLN A 360 -17.85 7.15 -15.23
N PHE A 361 -17.79 7.27 -13.90
CA PHE A 361 -17.95 6.14 -12.98
C PHE A 361 -19.35 5.54 -13.09
N GLN A 362 -20.38 6.37 -12.96
CA GLN A 362 -21.78 5.94 -13.04
C GLN A 362 -22.13 5.44 -14.45
N LEU A 363 -21.62 6.12 -15.48
CA LEU A 363 -21.79 5.69 -16.87
C LEU A 363 -21.21 4.29 -17.07
N ALA A 364 -19.97 4.05 -16.67
CA ALA A 364 -19.32 2.76 -16.83
C ALA A 364 -20.06 1.62 -16.12
N GLN A 365 -20.57 1.87 -14.91
CA GLN A 365 -21.39 0.90 -14.18
C GLN A 365 -22.71 0.60 -14.88
N SER A 366 -23.41 1.63 -15.40
CA SER A 366 -24.65 1.47 -16.14
C SER A 366 -24.45 0.64 -17.41
N LEU A 367 -23.38 0.91 -18.16
CA LEU A 367 -23.00 0.16 -19.36
C LEU A 367 -22.69 -1.31 -19.05
N LEU A 368 -21.97 -1.58 -17.97
CA LEU A 368 -21.72 -2.96 -17.52
C LEU A 368 -23.01 -3.67 -17.14
N ASN A 369 -23.90 -2.98 -16.42
CA ASN A 369 -25.18 -3.57 -16.02
C ASN A 369 -26.06 -3.90 -17.23
N ALA A 370 -26.12 -3.03 -18.24
CA ALA A 370 -26.82 -3.31 -19.50
C ALA A 370 -26.25 -4.54 -20.21
N LEU A 371 -24.92 -4.68 -20.28
CA LEU A 371 -24.25 -5.87 -20.84
C LEU A 371 -24.55 -7.16 -20.07
N LYS A 372 -24.69 -7.09 -18.75
CA LYS A 372 -25.03 -8.25 -17.91
C LYS A 372 -26.46 -8.73 -18.10
N GLN A 373 -27.38 -7.84 -18.50
CA GLN A 373 -28.79 -8.18 -18.74
C GLN A 373 -29.05 -8.81 -20.10
N LEU A 374 -28.06 -8.84 -21.00
CA LEU A 374 -28.21 -9.50 -22.29
C LEU A 374 -28.49 -11.00 -22.14
N ASP A 375 -29.54 -11.48 -22.82
CA ASP A 375 -29.82 -12.92 -22.94
C ASP A 375 -28.83 -13.57 -23.93
N ARG A 376 -27.67 -13.91 -23.39
CA ARG A 376 -26.59 -14.54 -24.16
C ARG A 376 -26.98 -15.88 -24.77
N LYS A 377 -27.88 -16.63 -24.11
CA LYS A 377 -28.37 -17.92 -24.61
C LYS A 377 -29.23 -17.71 -25.85
N ALA A 378 -30.18 -16.79 -25.80
CA ALA A 378 -31.01 -16.45 -26.96
C ALA A 378 -30.18 -15.94 -28.14
N ILE A 379 -29.16 -15.09 -27.92
CA ILE A 379 -28.25 -14.60 -28.96
C ILE A 379 -27.53 -15.79 -29.65
N VAL A 380 -26.98 -16.70 -28.86
CA VAL A 380 -26.29 -17.89 -29.37
C VAL A 380 -27.26 -18.77 -30.18
N GLN A 381 -28.45 -19.07 -29.65
CA GLN A 381 -29.47 -19.88 -30.33
C GLN A 381 -29.90 -19.27 -31.67
N GLN A 382 -30.13 -17.94 -31.68
CA GLN A 382 -30.48 -17.23 -32.91
C GLN A 382 -29.32 -17.25 -33.93
N ALA A 383 -28.07 -17.19 -33.50
CA ALA A 383 -26.92 -17.29 -34.39
C ALA A 383 -26.86 -18.70 -35.03
N ILE A 384 -27.06 -19.72 -34.22
CA ILE A 384 -27.08 -21.14 -34.70
C ILE A 384 -28.24 -21.38 -35.69
N SER A 385 -29.46 -20.89 -35.37
CA SER A 385 -30.62 -21.04 -36.28
C SER A 385 -30.42 -20.34 -37.63
N ARG A 386 -29.53 -19.36 -37.70
CA ARG A 386 -29.12 -18.64 -38.92
C ARG A 386 -27.91 -19.30 -39.61
N GLY A 387 -27.54 -20.52 -39.23
CA GLY A 387 -26.44 -21.27 -39.82
C GLY A 387 -25.04 -20.84 -39.40
N LYS A 388 -24.91 -19.96 -38.34
CA LYS A 388 -23.61 -19.54 -37.84
C LYS A 388 -23.00 -20.61 -36.93
N SER A 389 -21.68 -20.83 -37.02
CA SER A 389 -20.93 -21.77 -36.18
C SER A 389 -19.57 -21.17 -35.78
N GLY A 390 -18.97 -21.70 -34.72
CA GLY A 390 -17.63 -21.36 -34.27
C GLY A 390 -17.40 -19.85 -34.12
N PRO A 391 -16.39 -19.26 -34.77
CA PRO A 391 -16.08 -17.80 -34.65
C PRO A 391 -17.22 -16.86 -35.05
N LEU A 392 -18.16 -17.33 -35.93
CA LEU A 392 -19.32 -16.51 -36.35
C LEU A 392 -20.34 -16.31 -35.23
N ILE A 393 -20.42 -17.26 -34.27
CA ILE A 393 -21.25 -17.07 -33.06
C ILE A 393 -20.63 -16.00 -32.17
N GLY A 394 -19.30 -16.00 -31.97
CA GLY A 394 -18.58 -14.96 -31.23
C GLY A 394 -18.76 -13.59 -31.85
N ALA A 395 -18.71 -13.48 -33.18
CA ALA A 395 -18.96 -12.22 -33.91
C ALA A 395 -20.40 -11.73 -33.71
N ALA A 396 -21.41 -12.62 -33.71
CA ALA A 396 -22.80 -12.27 -33.42
C ALA A 396 -23.00 -11.76 -31.98
N MET A 397 -22.34 -12.41 -31.00
CA MET A 397 -22.35 -11.97 -29.61
C MET A 397 -21.75 -10.57 -29.49
N ARG A 398 -20.55 -10.36 -30.05
CA ARG A 398 -19.88 -9.05 -30.07
C ARG A 398 -20.75 -7.95 -30.68
N GLU A 399 -21.43 -8.24 -31.79
CA GLU A 399 -22.35 -7.30 -32.43
C GLU A 399 -23.53 -6.95 -31.53
N ALA A 400 -24.12 -7.93 -30.85
CA ALA A 400 -25.21 -7.72 -29.90
C ALA A 400 -24.77 -6.86 -28.70
N GLU A 401 -23.58 -7.12 -28.16
CA GLU A 401 -22.99 -6.32 -27.08
C GLU A 401 -22.75 -4.87 -27.52
N ILE A 402 -22.19 -4.65 -28.71
CA ILE A 402 -21.98 -3.30 -29.25
C ILE A 402 -23.30 -2.56 -29.47
N ASN A 403 -24.33 -3.26 -29.96
CA ASN A 403 -25.67 -2.67 -30.16
C ASN A 403 -26.34 -2.31 -28.82
N CYS A 404 -26.21 -3.17 -27.80
CA CYS A 404 -26.65 -2.87 -26.44
C CYS A 404 -25.99 -1.58 -25.90
N LEU A 405 -24.66 -1.47 -26.01
CA LEU A 405 -23.92 -0.28 -25.59
C LEU A 405 -24.36 0.97 -26.37
N ARG A 406 -24.59 0.85 -27.68
CA ARG A 406 -25.09 1.96 -28.53
C ARG A 406 -26.44 2.48 -28.03
N ASN A 407 -27.38 1.59 -27.76
CA ASN A 407 -28.71 1.96 -27.28
C ASN A 407 -28.63 2.65 -25.91
N CYS A 408 -27.86 2.08 -24.98
CA CYS A 408 -27.67 2.65 -23.64
C CYS A 408 -27.04 4.05 -23.71
N LEU A 409 -26.00 4.26 -24.52
CA LEU A 409 -25.36 5.57 -24.71
C LEU A 409 -26.32 6.60 -25.34
N THR A 410 -27.17 6.18 -26.26
CA THR A 410 -28.19 7.06 -26.91
C THR A 410 -29.26 7.48 -25.91
N GLU A 411 -29.76 6.55 -25.09
CA GLU A 411 -30.75 6.83 -24.05
C GLU A 411 -30.24 7.82 -23.00
N LEU A 412 -28.98 7.66 -22.58
CA LEU A 412 -28.36 8.56 -21.61
C LEU A 412 -28.17 9.97 -22.15
N LYS A 413 -27.73 10.12 -23.41
CA LYS A 413 -27.64 11.44 -24.08
C LYS A 413 -28.97 12.12 -24.20
N ASN A 414 -30.04 11.37 -24.51
CA ASN A 414 -31.40 11.94 -24.62
C ASN A 414 -31.94 12.39 -23.26
N LYS A 415 -31.59 11.71 -22.16
CA LYS A 415 -31.97 12.13 -20.79
C LYS A 415 -31.27 13.41 -20.35
N GLU A 416 -30.01 13.60 -20.67
CA GLU A 416 -29.27 14.83 -20.39
C GLU A 416 -29.87 16.03 -21.13
N LEU A 417 -30.17 15.89 -22.43
CA LEU A 417 -30.82 16.94 -23.23
C LEU A 417 -32.20 17.34 -22.70
N HIS A 418 -32.94 16.42 -22.07
CA HIS A 418 -34.23 16.72 -21.46
C HIS A 418 -34.13 17.39 -20.08
N HIS A 419 -33.00 17.27 -19.39
CA HIS A 419 -32.73 17.95 -18.12
C HIS A 419 -32.20 19.38 -18.32
N GLU A 420 -31.45 19.64 -19.39
CA GLU A 420 -30.99 21.02 -19.74
C GLU A 420 -32.10 21.93 -20.30
N ASN A 421 -33.22 21.35 -20.73
CA ASN A 421 -34.38 22.10 -21.28
C ASN A 421 -35.52 22.28 -20.26
N LYS A 422 -35.30 21.99 -18.98
CA LYS A 422 -36.18 22.29 -17.86
C LYS A 422 -35.54 23.25 -16.88
#